data_88e2a22224d0b76e3a8bb1fdb8e24792
#
_entry.id   88e2a22224d0b76e3a8bb1fdb8e24792
#
_cell.length_a   1.000
_cell.length_b   1.000
_cell.length_c   1.000
_cell.angle_alpha   90.00
_cell.angle_beta   90.00
_cell.angle_gamma   90.00
#
_symmetry.space_group_name_H-M   'P 1'
#
loop_
_entity.id
_entity.type
_entity.pdbx_description
1 polymer ?
#
loop_
_entity_poly.entity_id
_entity_poly.type
_entity_poly.pdbx_seq_one_letter_code
_entity_poly.pdbx_strand_id
1 'polypeptide(L)'
;MKSLTKTAIACAVTLATFNTFAETQITVATVNNGHMIEMQKLTPEFEKQYPDIKVKWVTLEEGVLRQNVTQDIANGSGLYDVMTIGMYEAPIWGERGWLEPIDTSGSYDVKDILPSIRGGLSYDGTMFASPFYGESSMVMYRKDLAEKAGVTISDRDSWEHIRDAAAAMNDPDNGVYGICLRGKAGWGDNMAFLSAMANSFGARWFDMDWKPQLTSDEWKSAVSFYVDLLDNYGPPGASGNSFNENLALFNEGKCGMWIDATIAASFVTDPKQSKVADQVGFAQSPYAVTEKGANWLWSWALGIPAATKNADAAQKFVRWATSKEYIQLVGAKNGWGAVPTGTRQSTYDNPKFRDAAVFAEAELKAINSANPNDSTLEPSPYVGVQFAAIPEFQAIGTTTGQMVSGALAGSLSVDKALESANRSADRQMRQAGYY
;
A
#
# COMPACT_ATOMS: atom_id res chain seq x y z
N MET A 1 -20.87 93.41 11.36
CA MET A 1 -19.77 92.47 11.59
C MET A 1 -20.39 91.15 11.99
N LYS A 2 -20.40 90.11 11.08
CA LYS A 2 -20.95 88.79 11.31
C LYS A 2 -19.80 87.82 11.44
N SER A 3 -19.70 87.21 12.60
CA SER A 3 -18.74 86.15 12.91
C SER A 3 -19.17 84.83 12.26
N LEU A 4 -18.27 84.21 11.44
CA LEU A 4 -18.43 82.88 10.84
C LEU A 4 -17.70 81.88 11.71
N THR A 5 -18.45 81.06 12.40
CA THR A 5 -17.95 79.91 13.12
C THR A 5 -17.69 78.74 12.14
N LYS A 6 -16.46 78.29 12.03
CA LYS A 6 -16.09 77.13 11.20
C LYS A 6 -16.19 75.85 12.09
N THR A 7 -17.14 75.03 11.79
CA THR A 7 -17.26 73.70 12.39
C THR A 7 -16.36 72.68 11.62
N ALA A 8 -15.33 72.17 12.26
CA ALA A 8 -14.47 71.09 11.68
C ALA A 8 -15.10 69.77 12.01
N ILE A 9 -15.52 69.02 10.98
CA ILE A 9 -15.96 67.61 11.11
C ILE A 9 -14.70 66.75 10.99
N ALA A 10 -14.32 66.08 12.10
CA ALA A 10 -13.26 65.08 12.10
C ALA A 10 -13.85 63.73 11.66
N CYS A 11 -13.58 63.29 10.46
CA CYS A 11 -13.84 61.91 10.02
C CYS A 11 -12.80 60.95 10.66
N ALA A 12 -13.20 60.18 11.64
CA ALA A 12 -12.40 59.09 12.16
C ALA A 12 -12.47 57.91 11.16
N VAL A 13 -11.43 57.75 10.37
CA VAL A 13 -11.24 56.55 9.49
C VAL A 13 -10.75 55.41 10.39
N THR A 14 -11.64 54.50 10.74
CA THR A 14 -11.29 53.25 11.40
C THR A 14 -10.60 52.35 10.37
N LEU A 15 -9.28 52.27 10.40
CA LEU A 15 -8.50 51.26 9.68
C LEU A 15 -8.75 49.89 10.30
N ALA A 16 -9.67 49.15 9.70
CA ALA A 16 -9.77 47.69 9.97
C ALA A 16 -8.53 47.05 9.37
N THR A 17 -7.56 46.71 10.22
CA THR A 17 -6.44 45.87 9.82
C THR A 17 -6.99 44.47 9.55
N PHE A 18 -7.28 44.14 8.29
CA PHE A 18 -7.41 42.77 7.85
C PHE A 18 -6.04 42.11 8.01
N ASN A 19 -5.85 41.31 9.04
CA ASN A 19 -4.76 40.37 9.09
C ASN A 19 -4.99 39.36 7.95
N THR A 20 -4.49 39.66 6.76
CA THR A 20 -4.30 38.63 5.71
C THR A 20 -3.18 37.73 6.20
N PHE A 21 -3.53 36.64 6.88
CA PHE A 21 -2.58 35.54 7.04
C PHE A 21 -2.18 35.12 5.63
N ALA A 22 -0.88 35.09 5.35
CA ALA A 22 -0.37 34.60 4.09
C ALA A 22 -0.83 33.12 3.95
N GLU A 23 -1.54 32.84 2.85
CA GLU A 23 -2.00 31.48 2.54
C GLU A 23 -0.78 30.56 2.39
N THR A 24 -0.73 29.49 3.17
CA THR A 24 0.33 28.48 3.10
C THR A 24 -0.11 27.37 2.15
N GLN A 25 0.65 27.13 1.09
CA GLN A 25 0.41 25.98 0.21
C GLN A 25 1.35 24.85 0.59
N ILE A 26 0.78 23.66 0.86
CA ILE A 26 1.54 22.42 1.01
C ILE A 26 1.40 21.56 -0.24
N THR A 27 2.50 20.93 -0.68
CA THR A 27 2.52 20.01 -1.81
C THR A 27 2.55 18.56 -1.28
N VAL A 28 1.54 17.77 -1.65
CA VAL A 28 1.38 16.38 -1.23
C VAL A 28 1.61 15.45 -2.42
N ALA A 29 2.66 14.63 -2.36
CA ALA A 29 2.92 13.57 -3.34
C ALA A 29 2.18 12.30 -2.92
N THR A 30 1.40 11.70 -3.82
CA THR A 30 0.61 10.50 -3.51
C THR A 30 0.50 9.55 -4.71
N VAL A 31 0.14 8.30 -4.40
CA VAL A 31 -0.17 7.26 -5.38
C VAL A 31 -1.62 7.39 -5.86
N ASN A 32 -1.92 6.86 -7.05
CA ASN A 32 -3.24 6.92 -7.67
C ASN A 32 -4.22 5.82 -7.22
N ASN A 33 -4.08 5.31 -6.00
CA ASN A 33 -4.99 4.32 -5.42
C ASN A 33 -6.32 4.95 -4.98
N GLY A 34 -7.40 4.16 -4.98
CA GLY A 34 -8.75 4.66 -4.78
C GLY A 34 -8.96 5.48 -3.50
N HIS A 35 -8.44 5.02 -2.35
CA HIS A 35 -8.54 5.78 -1.09
C HIS A 35 -7.76 7.10 -1.12
N MET A 36 -6.63 7.17 -1.85
CA MET A 36 -5.89 8.41 -2.05
C MET A 36 -6.65 9.40 -2.93
N ILE A 37 -7.33 8.89 -3.96
CA ILE A 37 -8.21 9.73 -4.81
C ILE A 37 -9.39 10.26 -3.98
N GLU A 38 -9.94 9.44 -3.07
CA GLU A 38 -11.02 9.88 -2.18
C GLU A 38 -10.54 10.95 -1.18
N MET A 39 -9.34 10.82 -0.64
CA MET A 39 -8.73 11.84 0.22
C MET A 39 -8.59 13.19 -0.53
N GLN A 40 -8.23 13.16 -1.81
CA GLN A 40 -8.16 14.36 -2.63
C GLN A 40 -9.53 15.03 -2.77
N LYS A 41 -10.60 14.26 -2.99
CA LYS A 41 -11.98 14.78 -3.06
C LYS A 41 -12.45 15.39 -1.74
N LEU A 42 -11.93 14.90 -0.61
CA LEU A 42 -12.28 15.39 0.74
C LEU A 42 -11.39 16.53 1.23
N THR A 43 -10.36 16.93 0.48
CA THR A 43 -9.47 18.06 0.79
C THR A 43 -10.23 19.36 1.15
N PRO A 44 -11.37 19.71 0.51
CA PRO A 44 -12.13 20.90 0.90
C PRO A 44 -12.61 20.91 2.36
N GLU A 45 -12.80 19.73 2.98
CA GLU A 45 -13.18 19.66 4.40
C GLU A 45 -11.99 20.00 5.32
N PHE A 46 -10.77 19.62 4.92
CA PHE A 46 -9.54 20.09 5.58
C PHE A 46 -9.35 21.59 5.44
N GLU A 47 -9.46 22.13 4.22
CA GLU A 47 -9.28 23.55 3.93
C GLU A 47 -10.36 24.42 4.60
N LYS A 48 -11.56 23.87 4.83
CA LYS A 48 -12.60 24.54 5.62
C LYS A 48 -12.22 24.64 7.10
N GLN A 49 -11.56 23.60 7.64
CA GLN A 49 -11.08 23.58 9.03
C GLN A 49 -9.83 24.46 9.21
N TYR A 50 -8.98 24.54 8.18
CA TYR A 50 -7.74 25.32 8.16
C TYR A 50 -7.71 26.24 6.93
N PRO A 51 -8.44 27.37 6.95
CA PRO A 51 -8.65 28.21 5.76
C PRO A 51 -7.38 28.91 5.27
N ASP A 52 -6.35 28.96 6.09
CA ASP A 52 -5.02 29.50 5.80
C ASP A 52 -4.07 28.48 5.12
N ILE A 53 -4.52 27.21 4.95
CA ILE A 53 -3.72 26.17 4.32
C ILE A 53 -4.41 25.67 3.05
N LYS A 54 -3.65 25.58 1.95
CA LYS A 54 -4.07 24.99 0.69
C LYS A 54 -3.27 23.76 0.34
N VAL A 55 -3.92 22.76 -0.22
CA VAL A 55 -3.29 21.48 -0.60
C VAL A 55 -3.14 21.40 -2.10
N LYS A 56 -1.90 21.27 -2.57
CA LYS A 56 -1.56 20.96 -3.95
C LYS A 56 -1.19 19.48 -4.06
N TRP A 57 -1.94 18.75 -4.87
CA TRP A 57 -1.71 17.33 -5.10
C TRP A 57 -0.76 17.07 -6.28
N VAL A 58 0.14 16.10 -6.09
CA VAL A 58 0.95 15.48 -7.14
C VAL A 58 0.66 13.98 -7.08
N THR A 59 -0.22 13.52 -7.97
CA THR A 59 -0.67 12.12 -8.02
C THR A 59 0.10 11.38 -9.10
N LEU A 60 0.75 10.29 -8.73
CA LEU A 60 1.65 9.53 -9.58
C LEU A 60 1.30 8.03 -9.52
N GLU A 61 1.73 7.31 -10.54
CA GLU A 61 1.77 5.85 -10.52
C GLU A 61 2.81 5.39 -9.48
N GLU A 62 2.61 4.21 -8.86
CA GLU A 62 3.38 3.77 -7.71
C GLU A 62 4.90 3.77 -7.94
N GLY A 63 5.37 3.16 -9.01
CA GLY A 63 6.81 3.08 -9.30
C GLY A 63 7.44 4.46 -9.51
N VAL A 64 6.70 5.37 -10.16
CA VAL A 64 7.13 6.77 -10.40
C VAL A 64 7.12 7.56 -9.08
N LEU A 65 6.08 7.39 -8.25
CA LEU A 65 6.02 8.03 -6.93
C LEU A 65 7.24 7.63 -6.09
N ARG A 66 7.51 6.33 -5.95
CA ARG A 66 8.63 5.82 -5.16
C ARG A 66 9.97 6.38 -5.61
N GLN A 67 10.20 6.43 -6.93
CA GLN A 67 11.41 7.02 -7.48
C GLN A 67 11.53 8.50 -7.15
N ASN A 68 10.47 9.27 -7.35
CA ASN A 68 10.48 10.73 -7.17
C ASN A 68 10.65 11.11 -5.69
N VAL A 69 9.90 10.47 -4.77
CA VAL A 69 10.01 10.78 -3.33
C VAL A 69 11.37 10.34 -2.77
N THR A 70 11.93 9.22 -3.24
CA THR A 70 13.26 8.78 -2.85
C THR A 70 14.34 9.77 -3.32
N GLN A 71 14.22 10.27 -4.54
CA GLN A 71 15.15 11.24 -5.09
C GLN A 71 15.05 12.60 -4.35
N ASP A 72 13.82 13.07 -4.10
CA ASP A 72 13.59 14.33 -3.39
C ASP A 72 14.18 14.31 -1.98
N ILE A 73 13.87 13.25 -1.21
CA ILE A 73 14.31 13.15 0.18
C ILE A 73 15.82 12.92 0.30
N ALA A 74 16.42 12.13 -0.59
CA ALA A 74 17.87 11.88 -0.59
C ALA A 74 18.67 13.14 -0.93
N ASN A 75 18.12 14.02 -1.76
CA ASN A 75 18.75 15.29 -2.14
C ASN A 75 18.41 16.44 -1.16
N GLY A 76 17.45 16.25 -0.26
CA GLY A 76 16.94 17.32 0.61
C GLY A 76 16.31 18.47 -0.16
N SER A 77 15.68 18.17 -1.30
CA SER A 77 15.20 19.21 -2.25
C SER A 77 13.98 19.95 -1.72
N GLY A 78 13.13 19.31 -0.89
CA GLY A 78 11.94 19.88 -0.31
C GLY A 78 10.87 20.26 -1.35
N LEU A 79 10.75 19.47 -2.42
CA LEU A 79 9.70 19.64 -3.46
C LEU A 79 8.33 19.26 -2.91
N TYR A 80 8.27 18.34 -1.97
CA TYR A 80 7.06 17.88 -1.33
C TYR A 80 7.09 18.20 0.17
N ASP A 81 5.95 18.63 0.71
CA ASP A 81 5.76 18.86 2.14
C ASP A 81 5.21 17.62 2.85
N VAL A 82 4.47 16.78 2.12
CA VAL A 82 3.98 15.48 2.58
C VAL A 82 4.20 14.46 1.48
N MET A 83 4.69 13.30 1.85
CA MET A 83 4.94 12.18 0.96
C MET A 83 4.12 10.98 1.39
N THR A 84 3.43 10.35 0.44
CA THR A 84 2.86 9.02 0.64
C THR A 84 3.97 8.00 0.51
N ILE A 85 4.29 7.35 1.64
CA ILE A 85 5.36 6.37 1.82
C ILE A 85 4.82 5.17 2.60
N GLY A 86 5.65 4.20 2.92
CA GLY A 86 5.20 3.04 3.67
C GLY A 86 6.21 2.51 4.68
N MET A 87 5.97 1.26 5.09
CA MET A 87 6.73 0.59 6.14
C MET A 87 8.18 0.27 5.74
N TYR A 88 8.51 0.37 4.47
CA TYR A 88 9.89 0.26 3.99
C TYR A 88 10.64 1.58 4.21
N GLU A 89 10.04 2.69 3.76
CA GLU A 89 10.70 3.99 3.76
C GLU A 89 10.75 4.63 5.15
N ALA A 90 9.64 4.58 5.91
CA ALA A 90 9.48 5.33 7.15
C ALA A 90 10.58 5.05 8.20
N PRO A 91 10.91 3.79 8.57
CA PRO A 91 11.96 3.53 9.54
C PRO A 91 13.36 3.87 9.00
N ILE A 92 13.67 3.56 7.73
CA ILE A 92 14.97 3.82 7.10
C ILE A 92 15.23 5.33 7.01
N TRP A 93 14.24 6.11 6.60
CA TRP A 93 14.40 7.56 6.47
C TRP A 93 14.30 8.28 7.81
N GLY A 94 13.52 7.73 8.76
CA GLY A 94 13.47 8.21 10.14
C GLY A 94 14.82 8.06 10.86
N GLU A 95 15.49 6.90 10.74
CA GLU A 95 16.84 6.66 11.27
C GLU A 95 17.85 7.67 10.74
N ARG A 96 17.73 8.06 9.46
CA ARG A 96 18.63 9.02 8.81
C ARG A 96 18.31 10.49 9.14
N GLY A 97 17.24 10.76 9.88
CA GLY A 97 16.79 12.11 10.16
C GLY A 97 16.24 12.85 8.94
N TRP A 98 15.77 12.11 7.95
CA TRP A 98 15.19 12.68 6.71
C TRP A 98 13.70 13.00 6.83
N LEU A 99 13.04 12.46 7.85
CA LEU A 99 11.64 12.71 8.16
C LEU A 99 11.48 13.42 9.50
N GLU A 100 10.49 14.31 9.58
CA GLU A 100 10.02 14.86 10.84
C GLU A 100 9.25 13.78 11.63
N PRO A 101 9.40 13.70 12.96
CA PRO A 101 8.54 12.91 13.80
C PRO A 101 7.08 13.34 13.65
N ILE A 102 6.17 12.37 13.64
CA ILE A 102 4.73 12.68 13.64
C ILE A 102 4.29 13.12 15.04
N ASP A 103 3.59 14.24 15.12
CA ASP A 103 2.96 14.67 16.37
C ASP A 103 1.79 13.76 16.73
N THR A 104 2.01 12.87 17.68
CA THR A 104 1.03 11.89 18.19
C THR A 104 0.34 12.36 19.45
N SER A 105 0.49 13.63 19.84
CA SER A 105 -0.06 14.19 21.07
C SER A 105 -1.58 14.39 21.03
N GLY A 106 -2.18 14.57 22.20
CA GLY A 106 -3.58 14.94 22.36
C GLY A 106 -4.56 13.91 21.82
N SER A 107 -5.57 14.36 21.08
CA SER A 107 -6.67 13.55 20.56
C SER A 107 -6.32 12.61 19.42
N TYR A 108 -5.05 12.62 18.93
CA TYR A 108 -4.63 11.74 17.85
C TYR A 108 -4.79 10.24 18.19
N ASP A 109 -4.67 9.91 19.48
CA ASP A 109 -4.85 8.55 20.01
C ASP A 109 -4.00 7.50 19.28
N VAL A 110 -2.69 7.65 19.39
CA VAL A 110 -1.71 6.73 18.78
C VAL A 110 -1.85 5.28 19.27
N LYS A 111 -2.45 5.06 20.46
CA LYS A 111 -2.65 3.72 21.02
C LYS A 111 -3.74 2.94 20.33
N ASP A 112 -4.64 3.61 19.62
CA ASP A 112 -5.68 3.02 18.80
C ASP A 112 -5.14 2.43 17.49
N ILE A 113 -3.92 2.83 17.07
CA ILE A 113 -3.27 2.28 15.89
C ILE A 113 -2.82 0.84 16.17
N LEU A 114 -3.13 -0.10 15.26
CA LEU A 114 -2.73 -1.49 15.37
C LEU A 114 -1.21 -1.60 15.62
N PRO A 115 -0.76 -2.40 16.61
CA PRO A 115 0.63 -2.41 17.03
C PRO A 115 1.64 -2.74 15.93
N SER A 116 1.30 -3.69 15.03
CA SER A 116 2.14 -4.08 13.89
C SER A 116 2.29 -2.94 12.88
N ILE A 117 1.21 -2.20 12.60
CA ILE A 117 1.22 -1.04 11.71
C ILE A 117 2.05 0.10 12.32
N ARG A 118 1.78 0.44 13.59
CA ARG A 118 2.55 1.46 14.28
C ARG A 118 4.04 1.13 14.35
N GLY A 119 4.38 -0.12 14.70
CA GLY A 119 5.76 -0.58 14.76
C GLY A 119 6.49 -0.46 13.44
N GLY A 120 5.85 -0.84 12.33
CA GLY A 120 6.43 -0.78 10.99
C GLY A 120 6.62 0.63 10.43
N LEU A 121 6.00 1.65 11.05
CA LEU A 121 6.15 3.07 10.66
C LEU A 121 7.00 3.86 11.65
N SER A 122 7.69 3.16 12.57
CA SER A 122 8.48 3.75 13.64
C SER A 122 9.94 3.30 13.57
N TYR A 123 10.82 4.17 14.06
CA TYR A 123 12.21 3.87 14.37
C TYR A 123 12.51 4.32 15.80
N ASP A 124 13.15 3.48 16.59
CA ASP A 124 13.48 3.73 18.01
C ASP A 124 12.29 4.29 18.84
N GLY A 125 11.11 3.69 18.64
CA GLY A 125 9.87 4.06 19.34
C GLY A 125 9.20 5.35 18.85
N THR A 126 9.80 6.08 17.92
CA THR A 126 9.26 7.30 17.32
C THR A 126 8.61 7.00 15.97
N MET A 127 7.38 7.45 15.77
CA MET A 127 6.65 7.27 14.52
C MET A 127 7.02 8.39 13.53
N PHE A 128 7.48 7.99 12.31
CA PHE A 128 7.93 8.92 11.26
C PHE A 128 6.98 9.03 10.07
N ALA A 129 5.95 8.19 10.02
CA ALA A 129 4.86 8.34 9.07
C ALA A 129 3.55 7.93 9.74
N SER A 130 2.47 8.62 9.40
CA SER A 130 1.14 8.37 9.96
C SER A 130 0.36 7.45 9.05
N PRO A 131 -0.17 6.29 9.53
CA PRO A 131 -0.84 5.33 8.70
C PRO A 131 -2.16 5.88 8.16
N PHE A 132 -2.31 5.87 6.83
CA PHE A 132 -3.55 6.26 6.17
C PHE A 132 -4.47 5.06 5.95
N TYR A 133 -3.96 3.97 5.39
CA TYR A 133 -4.57 2.65 5.47
C TYR A 133 -3.51 1.57 5.61
N GLY A 134 -3.88 0.47 6.28
CA GLY A 134 -3.05 -0.70 6.44
C GLY A 134 -3.62 -1.87 5.65
N GLU A 135 -2.79 -2.81 5.28
CA GLU A 135 -3.19 -3.96 4.48
C GLU A 135 -2.30 -5.17 4.73
N SER A 136 -2.89 -6.33 4.52
CA SER A 136 -2.20 -7.58 4.28
C SER A 136 -2.56 -8.09 2.89
N SER A 137 -2.35 -9.36 2.60
CA SER A 137 -2.81 -10.00 1.38
C SER A 137 -3.88 -11.05 1.70
N MET A 138 -4.81 -11.25 0.77
CA MET A 138 -5.84 -12.28 0.85
C MET A 138 -6.33 -12.72 -0.53
N VAL A 139 -7.02 -13.85 -0.57
CA VAL A 139 -7.75 -14.31 -1.73
C VAL A 139 -9.13 -13.64 -1.77
N MET A 140 -9.43 -12.99 -2.88
CA MET A 140 -10.77 -12.57 -3.26
C MET A 140 -11.25 -13.48 -4.38
N TYR A 141 -12.39 -14.13 -4.22
CA TYR A 141 -12.87 -15.09 -5.20
C TYR A 141 -14.35 -14.94 -5.51
N ARG A 142 -14.74 -15.38 -6.69
CA ARG A 142 -16.12 -15.42 -7.19
C ARG A 142 -16.83 -16.65 -6.67
N LYS A 143 -17.73 -16.46 -5.68
CA LYS A 143 -18.56 -17.53 -5.10
C LYS A 143 -19.40 -18.28 -6.12
N ASP A 144 -20.02 -17.53 -7.02
CA ASP A 144 -20.86 -18.09 -8.08
C ASP A 144 -20.07 -18.95 -9.10
N LEU A 145 -18.83 -18.55 -9.44
CA LEU A 145 -17.98 -19.35 -10.32
C LEU A 145 -17.44 -20.59 -9.62
N ALA A 146 -17.04 -20.47 -8.34
CA ALA A 146 -16.60 -21.58 -7.53
C ALA A 146 -17.73 -22.63 -7.36
N GLU A 147 -18.95 -22.19 -7.05
CA GLU A 147 -20.14 -23.06 -6.97
C GLU A 147 -20.40 -23.75 -8.30
N LYS A 148 -20.43 -23.01 -9.42
CA LYS A 148 -20.63 -23.55 -10.77
C LYS A 148 -19.56 -24.60 -11.14
N ALA A 149 -18.32 -24.37 -10.72
CA ALA A 149 -17.19 -25.27 -10.96
C ALA A 149 -17.11 -26.44 -9.97
N GLY A 150 -17.95 -26.47 -8.92
CA GLY A 150 -17.89 -27.47 -7.86
C GLY A 150 -16.65 -27.37 -6.98
N VAL A 151 -16.07 -26.19 -6.88
CA VAL A 151 -14.85 -25.89 -6.07
C VAL A 151 -15.25 -25.25 -4.76
N THR A 152 -14.60 -25.67 -3.67
CA THR A 152 -14.73 -25.05 -2.34
C THR A 152 -13.44 -24.32 -2.03
N ILE A 153 -13.51 -23.01 -1.73
CA ILE A 153 -12.38 -22.23 -1.20
C ILE A 153 -12.55 -22.18 0.31
N SER A 154 -11.53 -22.72 1.03
CA SER A 154 -11.48 -22.76 2.49
C SER A 154 -10.94 -21.45 3.05
N ASP A 155 -10.90 -21.31 4.37
CA ASP A 155 -10.31 -20.11 5.01
C ASP A 155 -8.84 -19.91 4.65
N ARG A 156 -8.07 -21.01 4.44
CA ARG A 156 -6.72 -20.99 3.89
C ARG A 156 -6.46 -22.29 3.12
N ASP A 157 -6.08 -22.16 1.87
CA ASP A 157 -5.79 -23.27 0.98
C ASP A 157 -4.31 -23.31 0.57
N SER A 158 -3.87 -24.47 0.04
CA SER A 158 -2.55 -24.57 -0.58
C SER A 158 -2.54 -23.91 -1.96
N TRP A 159 -1.35 -23.52 -2.42
CA TRP A 159 -1.16 -23.02 -3.79
C TRP A 159 -1.56 -24.04 -4.86
N GLU A 160 -1.42 -25.33 -4.57
CA GLU A 160 -1.89 -26.39 -5.49
C GLU A 160 -3.41 -26.36 -5.63
N HIS A 161 -4.14 -26.25 -4.50
CA HIS A 161 -5.60 -26.14 -4.53
C HIS A 161 -6.05 -24.86 -5.25
N ILE A 162 -5.37 -23.72 -5.04
CA ILE A 162 -5.65 -22.46 -5.76
C ILE A 162 -5.43 -22.61 -7.26
N ARG A 163 -4.38 -23.32 -7.69
CA ARG A 163 -4.17 -23.62 -9.12
C ARG A 163 -5.32 -24.45 -9.70
N ASP A 164 -5.72 -25.51 -8.98
CA ASP A 164 -6.80 -26.40 -9.43
C ASP A 164 -8.15 -25.63 -9.48
N ALA A 165 -8.40 -24.75 -8.53
CA ALA A 165 -9.54 -23.85 -8.50
C ALA A 165 -9.49 -22.84 -9.67
N ALA A 166 -8.31 -22.27 -9.94
CA ALA A 166 -8.11 -21.39 -11.08
C ALA A 166 -8.42 -22.10 -12.41
N ALA A 167 -7.91 -23.33 -12.56
CA ALA A 167 -8.20 -24.17 -13.75
C ALA A 167 -9.71 -24.43 -13.92
N ALA A 168 -10.40 -24.76 -12.83
CA ALA A 168 -11.82 -25.07 -12.84
C ALA A 168 -12.72 -23.86 -13.14
N MET A 169 -12.32 -22.65 -12.73
CA MET A 169 -13.06 -21.40 -12.97
C MET A 169 -12.64 -20.69 -14.26
N ASN A 170 -11.62 -21.19 -14.99
CA ASN A 170 -11.11 -20.55 -16.20
C ASN A 170 -12.04 -20.78 -17.39
N ASP A 171 -12.53 -19.70 -17.98
CA ASP A 171 -13.45 -19.72 -19.15
C ASP A 171 -13.06 -18.57 -20.12
N PRO A 172 -11.89 -18.66 -20.74
CA PRO A 172 -11.34 -17.57 -21.57
C PRO A 172 -12.22 -17.29 -22.81
N ASP A 173 -12.98 -18.26 -23.29
CA ASP A 173 -13.93 -18.07 -24.41
C ASP A 173 -15.05 -17.09 -24.03
N ASN A 174 -15.41 -17.00 -22.75
CA ASN A 174 -16.36 -16.04 -22.20
C ASN A 174 -15.66 -14.85 -21.50
N GLY A 175 -14.36 -14.71 -21.65
CA GLY A 175 -13.56 -13.60 -21.11
C GLY A 175 -13.37 -13.63 -19.59
N VAL A 176 -13.45 -14.81 -18.98
CA VAL A 176 -13.20 -15.05 -17.56
C VAL A 176 -11.91 -15.83 -17.41
N TYR A 177 -10.97 -15.28 -16.66
CA TYR A 177 -9.69 -15.90 -16.34
C TYR A 177 -9.72 -16.47 -14.92
N GLY A 178 -9.15 -17.63 -14.72
CA GLY A 178 -9.20 -18.34 -13.45
C GLY A 178 -8.61 -17.55 -12.29
N ILE A 179 -7.51 -16.81 -12.56
CA ILE A 179 -6.82 -16.01 -11.54
C ILE A 179 -6.19 -14.76 -12.14
N CYS A 180 -6.22 -13.65 -11.37
CA CYS A 180 -5.49 -12.42 -11.65
C CYS A 180 -4.45 -12.19 -10.57
N LEU A 181 -3.20 -11.89 -10.97
CA LEU A 181 -2.07 -11.59 -10.08
C LEU A 181 -1.28 -10.42 -10.65
N ARG A 182 -0.49 -9.74 -9.80
CA ARG A 182 0.41 -8.66 -10.24
C ARG A 182 1.56 -9.24 -11.08
N GLY A 183 1.71 -8.78 -12.32
CA GLY A 183 2.80 -9.16 -13.22
C GLY A 183 3.70 -7.99 -13.63
N LYS A 184 3.23 -6.73 -13.43
CA LYS A 184 3.97 -5.52 -13.75
C LYS A 184 5.24 -5.43 -12.92
N ALA A 185 6.35 -5.06 -13.57
CA ALA A 185 7.65 -4.99 -12.93
C ALA A 185 7.75 -3.88 -11.87
N GLY A 186 8.13 -4.23 -10.66
CA GLY A 186 8.38 -3.30 -9.57
C GLY A 186 8.47 -4.02 -8.22
N TRP A 187 9.24 -3.48 -7.27
CA TRP A 187 9.31 -4.10 -5.96
C TRP A 187 7.98 -4.01 -5.20
N GLY A 188 7.22 -2.93 -5.39
CA GLY A 188 5.86 -2.75 -4.85
C GLY A 188 4.77 -3.33 -5.75
N ASP A 189 5.09 -3.70 -6.97
CA ASP A 189 4.19 -4.32 -7.95
C ASP A 189 4.27 -5.87 -7.86
N ASN A 190 4.85 -6.55 -8.86
CA ASN A 190 4.93 -8.02 -8.88
C ASN A 190 5.73 -8.59 -7.71
N MET A 191 6.79 -7.91 -7.25
CA MET A 191 7.62 -8.46 -6.18
C MET A 191 7.00 -8.35 -4.80
N ALA A 192 6.09 -7.42 -4.53
CA ALA A 192 5.33 -7.42 -3.29
C ALA A 192 4.50 -8.71 -3.15
N PHE A 193 3.80 -9.10 -4.21
CA PHE A 193 3.06 -10.35 -4.25
C PHE A 193 4.00 -11.58 -4.24
N LEU A 194 4.95 -11.61 -5.16
CA LEU A 194 5.80 -12.79 -5.37
C LEU A 194 6.73 -13.07 -4.20
N SER A 195 7.21 -12.04 -3.47
CA SER A 195 8.02 -12.27 -2.25
C SER A 195 7.22 -13.00 -1.18
N ALA A 196 5.96 -12.60 -0.93
CA ALA A 196 5.10 -13.29 0.03
C ALA A 196 4.78 -14.73 -0.44
N MET A 197 4.51 -14.91 -1.72
CA MET A 197 4.36 -16.24 -2.31
C MET A 197 5.62 -17.08 -2.12
N ALA A 198 6.81 -16.55 -2.47
CA ALA A 198 8.09 -17.26 -2.37
C ALA A 198 8.43 -17.63 -0.92
N ASN A 199 8.14 -16.76 0.08
CA ASN A 199 8.27 -17.09 1.48
C ASN A 199 7.47 -18.36 1.81
N SER A 200 6.24 -18.50 1.31
CA SER A 200 5.40 -19.68 1.54
C SER A 200 5.96 -20.96 0.88
N PHE A 201 6.77 -20.82 -0.17
CA PHE A 201 7.55 -21.91 -0.78
C PHE A 201 8.84 -22.23 -0.01
N GLY A 202 9.15 -21.51 1.07
CA GLY A 202 10.35 -21.66 1.88
C GLY A 202 11.53 -20.80 1.47
N ALA A 203 11.35 -19.93 0.47
CA ALA A 203 12.41 -19.04 -0.01
C ALA A 203 12.70 -17.88 0.96
N ARG A 204 13.85 -17.26 0.77
CA ARG A 204 14.25 -16.01 1.44
C ARG A 204 15.11 -15.19 0.48
N TRP A 205 15.15 -13.86 0.69
CA TRP A 205 15.98 -12.97 -0.14
C TRP A 205 17.46 -13.17 0.09
N PHE A 206 17.88 -13.28 1.37
CA PHE A 206 19.27 -13.38 1.79
C PHE A 206 19.42 -14.46 2.86
N ASP A 207 20.56 -15.15 2.87
CA ASP A 207 20.97 -16.00 3.98
C ASP A 207 21.56 -15.16 5.13
N MET A 208 21.94 -15.82 6.23
CA MET A 208 22.47 -15.15 7.41
C MET A 208 23.81 -14.44 7.19
N ASP A 209 24.50 -14.72 6.07
CA ASP A 209 25.70 -14.02 5.61
C ASP A 209 25.38 -12.91 4.60
N TRP A 210 24.12 -12.52 4.47
CA TRP A 210 23.59 -11.52 3.53
C TRP A 210 23.78 -11.86 2.04
N LYS A 211 24.10 -13.11 1.72
CA LYS A 211 24.21 -13.55 0.33
C LYS A 211 22.83 -13.76 -0.29
N PRO A 212 22.57 -13.22 -1.49
CA PRO A 212 21.27 -13.38 -2.14
C PRO A 212 20.99 -14.86 -2.49
N GLN A 213 19.74 -15.27 -2.28
CA GLN A 213 19.29 -16.65 -2.44
C GLN A 213 18.34 -16.84 -3.63
N LEU A 214 18.30 -15.90 -4.58
CA LEU A 214 17.33 -15.90 -5.69
C LEU A 214 17.50 -17.08 -6.67
N THR A 215 18.60 -17.83 -6.58
CA THR A 215 18.83 -19.05 -7.39
C THR A 215 18.56 -20.33 -6.62
N SER A 216 18.02 -20.26 -5.42
CA SER A 216 17.64 -21.45 -4.65
C SER A 216 16.48 -22.22 -5.31
N ASP A 217 16.33 -23.49 -4.96
CA ASP A 217 15.27 -24.35 -5.52
C ASP A 217 13.87 -23.83 -5.10
N GLU A 218 13.75 -23.21 -3.93
CA GLU A 218 12.52 -22.63 -3.42
C GLU A 218 12.09 -21.42 -4.26
N TRP A 219 13.03 -20.50 -4.60
CA TRP A 219 12.76 -19.38 -5.50
C TRP A 219 12.40 -19.85 -6.91
N LYS A 220 13.12 -20.84 -7.45
CA LYS A 220 12.81 -21.42 -8.76
C LYS A 220 11.42 -22.07 -8.78
N SER A 221 11.08 -22.80 -7.72
CA SER A 221 9.77 -23.42 -7.59
C SER A 221 8.65 -22.38 -7.53
N ALA A 222 8.81 -21.33 -6.72
CA ALA A 222 7.82 -20.26 -6.58
C ALA A 222 7.62 -19.50 -7.91
N VAL A 223 8.71 -19.07 -8.56
CA VAL A 223 8.61 -18.30 -9.81
C VAL A 223 8.12 -19.16 -10.97
N SER A 224 8.52 -20.42 -11.05
CA SER A 224 8.01 -21.34 -12.07
C SER A 224 6.53 -21.59 -11.91
N PHE A 225 6.06 -21.81 -10.66
CA PHE A 225 4.65 -21.99 -10.36
C PHE A 225 3.84 -20.71 -10.71
N TYR A 226 4.35 -19.54 -10.36
CA TYR A 226 3.71 -18.26 -10.67
C TYR A 226 3.57 -18.02 -12.16
N VAL A 227 4.63 -18.27 -12.94
CA VAL A 227 4.62 -18.13 -14.41
C VAL A 227 3.62 -19.13 -15.01
N ASP A 228 3.71 -20.42 -14.64
CA ASP A 228 2.80 -21.46 -15.11
C ASP A 228 1.32 -21.15 -14.80
N LEU A 229 1.05 -20.65 -13.61
CA LEU A 229 -0.30 -20.27 -13.16
C LEU A 229 -0.90 -19.15 -14.02
N LEU A 230 -0.12 -18.10 -14.31
CA LEU A 230 -0.57 -16.98 -15.11
C LEU A 230 -0.61 -17.30 -16.62
N ASP A 231 0.31 -18.10 -17.13
CA ASP A 231 0.33 -18.51 -18.53
C ASP A 231 -0.89 -19.37 -18.88
N ASN A 232 -1.32 -20.24 -17.94
CA ASN A 232 -2.45 -21.14 -18.20
C ASN A 232 -3.82 -20.53 -17.81
N TYR A 233 -3.88 -19.72 -16.77
CA TYR A 233 -5.17 -19.30 -16.18
C TYR A 233 -5.27 -17.80 -15.94
N GLY A 234 -4.24 -17.03 -16.24
CA GLY A 234 -4.21 -15.57 -16.11
C GLY A 234 -4.73 -14.83 -17.36
N PRO A 235 -5.03 -13.53 -17.24
CA PRO A 235 -5.45 -12.71 -18.36
C PRO A 235 -4.27 -12.45 -19.33
N PRO A 236 -4.53 -12.32 -20.64
CA PRO A 236 -3.53 -11.89 -21.60
C PRO A 236 -2.89 -10.57 -21.17
N GLY A 237 -1.55 -10.49 -21.26
CA GLY A 237 -0.82 -9.29 -20.87
C GLY A 237 -0.67 -9.10 -19.38
N ALA A 238 -0.82 -10.17 -18.58
CA ALA A 238 -0.65 -10.14 -17.12
C ALA A 238 0.66 -9.45 -16.67
N SER A 239 1.74 -9.54 -17.47
CA SER A 239 3.01 -8.85 -17.21
C SER A 239 2.92 -7.30 -17.18
N GLY A 240 1.82 -6.73 -17.62
CA GLY A 240 1.51 -5.30 -17.53
C GLY A 240 0.57 -4.91 -16.41
N ASN A 241 -0.02 -5.88 -15.71
CA ASN A 241 -1.03 -5.64 -14.70
C ASN A 241 -0.42 -5.50 -13.30
N SER A 242 -0.84 -4.47 -12.58
CA SER A 242 -0.60 -4.29 -11.15
C SER A 242 -1.93 -4.26 -10.38
N PHE A 243 -1.97 -3.58 -9.25
CA PHE A 243 -3.17 -3.48 -8.39
C PHE A 243 -4.39 -2.91 -9.14
N ASN A 244 -4.25 -1.74 -9.77
CA ASN A 244 -5.38 -1.04 -10.37
C ASN A 244 -5.94 -1.77 -11.61
N GLU A 245 -5.08 -2.37 -12.43
CA GLU A 245 -5.48 -3.14 -13.61
C GLU A 245 -6.24 -4.41 -13.19
N ASN A 246 -5.73 -5.13 -12.18
CA ASN A 246 -6.39 -6.34 -11.65
C ASN A 246 -7.70 -6.01 -10.92
N LEU A 247 -7.76 -4.88 -10.18
CA LEU A 247 -9.00 -4.38 -9.58
C LEU A 247 -10.07 -4.14 -10.65
N ALA A 248 -9.69 -3.49 -11.75
CA ALA A 248 -10.61 -3.24 -12.85
C ALA A 248 -11.10 -4.56 -13.50
N LEU A 249 -10.20 -5.52 -13.72
CA LEU A 249 -10.56 -6.84 -14.25
C LEU A 249 -11.50 -7.60 -13.32
N PHE A 250 -11.22 -7.61 -12.02
CA PHE A 250 -12.07 -8.30 -11.05
C PHE A 250 -13.44 -7.64 -10.93
N ASN A 251 -13.51 -6.31 -10.84
CA ASN A 251 -14.77 -5.55 -10.77
C ASN A 251 -15.65 -5.74 -12.01
N GLU A 252 -15.03 -5.93 -13.19
CA GLU A 252 -15.72 -6.27 -14.43
C GLU A 252 -16.16 -7.75 -14.51
N GLY A 253 -15.80 -8.58 -13.51
CA GLY A 253 -16.14 -10.00 -13.45
C GLY A 253 -15.24 -10.90 -14.31
N LYS A 254 -14.08 -10.41 -14.72
CA LYS A 254 -13.14 -11.12 -15.60
C LYS A 254 -12.15 -12.02 -14.89
N CYS A 255 -12.11 -12.02 -13.55
CA CYS A 255 -11.25 -12.87 -12.75
C CYS A 255 -12.10 -13.80 -11.89
N GLY A 256 -11.79 -15.11 -11.88
CA GLY A 256 -12.37 -16.07 -10.94
C GLY A 256 -11.84 -15.86 -9.54
N MET A 257 -10.53 -15.61 -9.43
CA MET A 257 -9.83 -15.22 -8.20
C MET A 257 -8.88 -14.05 -8.44
N TRP A 258 -8.65 -13.28 -7.40
CA TRP A 258 -7.60 -12.27 -7.33
C TRP A 258 -6.95 -12.34 -5.95
N ILE A 259 -5.63 -12.51 -5.90
CA ILE A 259 -4.88 -12.53 -4.63
C ILE A 259 -4.06 -11.24 -4.58
N ASP A 260 -4.42 -10.37 -3.64
CA ASP A 260 -3.84 -9.04 -3.55
C ASP A 260 -4.12 -8.42 -2.17
N ALA A 261 -3.80 -7.13 -2.05
CA ALA A 261 -3.98 -6.32 -0.86
C ALA A 261 -5.42 -6.36 -0.32
N THR A 262 -5.55 -6.56 0.98
CA THR A 262 -6.85 -6.64 1.66
C THR A 262 -7.70 -5.39 1.47
N ILE A 263 -7.07 -4.22 1.28
CA ILE A 263 -7.76 -2.96 1.03
C ILE A 263 -8.65 -2.99 -0.23
N ALA A 264 -8.36 -3.88 -1.19
CA ALA A 264 -9.16 -4.07 -2.39
C ALA A 264 -10.61 -4.47 -2.07
N ALA A 265 -10.84 -5.10 -0.92
CA ALA A 265 -12.16 -5.60 -0.51
C ALA A 265 -13.22 -4.51 -0.47
N SER A 266 -12.88 -3.30 -0.06
CA SER A 266 -13.78 -2.15 -0.05
C SER A 266 -14.27 -1.76 -1.45
N PHE A 267 -13.47 -2.01 -2.48
CA PHE A 267 -13.80 -1.69 -3.88
C PHE A 267 -14.53 -2.85 -4.56
N VAL A 268 -14.10 -4.10 -4.33
CA VAL A 268 -14.73 -5.26 -4.99
C VAL A 268 -16.11 -5.58 -4.42
N THR A 269 -16.44 -5.11 -3.21
CA THR A 269 -17.76 -5.23 -2.58
C THR A 269 -18.66 -4.00 -2.74
N ASP A 270 -18.17 -2.92 -3.35
CA ASP A 270 -18.97 -1.74 -3.62
C ASP A 270 -19.79 -1.91 -4.92
N PRO A 271 -21.14 -1.99 -4.85
CA PRO A 271 -21.98 -2.18 -6.04
C PRO A 271 -21.95 -0.99 -7.02
N LYS A 272 -21.37 0.16 -6.61
CA LYS A 272 -21.15 1.30 -7.51
C LYS A 272 -19.92 1.12 -8.39
N GLN A 273 -18.98 0.25 -8.00
CA GLN A 273 -17.70 0.06 -8.66
C GLN A 273 -17.54 -1.35 -9.24
N SER A 274 -18.18 -2.35 -8.63
CA SER A 274 -18.03 -3.76 -8.98
C SER A 274 -19.34 -4.35 -9.48
N LYS A 275 -19.29 -4.98 -10.65
CA LYS A 275 -20.42 -5.74 -11.21
C LYS A 275 -20.70 -7.05 -10.48
N VAL A 276 -19.76 -7.47 -9.64
CA VAL A 276 -19.76 -8.75 -8.93
C VAL A 276 -19.75 -8.59 -7.41
N ALA A 277 -20.11 -7.42 -6.91
CA ALA A 277 -19.96 -7.02 -5.50
C ALA A 277 -20.63 -7.99 -4.50
N ASP A 278 -21.75 -8.60 -4.84
CA ASP A 278 -22.49 -9.56 -4.00
C ASP A 278 -21.97 -11.01 -4.12
N GLN A 279 -21.08 -11.27 -5.09
CA GLN A 279 -20.52 -12.58 -5.38
C GLN A 279 -19.12 -12.81 -4.82
N VAL A 280 -18.55 -11.85 -4.08
CA VAL A 280 -17.17 -11.95 -3.59
C VAL A 280 -17.12 -12.74 -2.29
N GLY A 281 -16.21 -13.72 -2.24
CA GLY A 281 -15.76 -14.41 -1.02
C GLY A 281 -14.32 -14.06 -0.70
N PHE A 282 -13.91 -14.30 0.56
CA PHE A 282 -12.60 -13.96 1.08
C PHE A 282 -11.96 -15.16 1.78
N ALA A 283 -10.65 -15.33 1.58
CA ALA A 283 -9.84 -16.32 2.26
C ALA A 283 -8.43 -15.78 2.52
N GLN A 284 -7.69 -16.40 3.44
CA GLN A 284 -6.30 -16.02 3.72
C GLN A 284 -5.40 -16.36 2.52
N SER A 285 -4.27 -15.66 2.40
CA SER A 285 -3.26 -15.95 1.36
C SER A 285 -2.82 -17.42 1.43
N PRO A 286 -2.65 -18.07 0.26
CA PRO A 286 -2.30 -19.48 0.19
C PRO A 286 -0.89 -19.78 0.71
N TYR A 287 -0.65 -21.03 1.03
CA TYR A 287 0.67 -21.55 1.42
C TYR A 287 1.14 -22.68 0.49
N ALA A 288 2.45 -22.92 0.47
CA ALA A 288 3.03 -24.10 -0.17
C ALA A 288 3.58 -25.06 0.90
N VAL A 289 4.79 -24.84 1.39
CA VAL A 289 5.43 -25.66 2.42
C VAL A 289 5.30 -25.05 3.82
N THR A 290 5.00 -23.74 3.91
CA THR A 290 4.83 -23.03 5.17
C THR A 290 3.82 -21.89 5.04
N GLU A 291 3.16 -21.52 6.14
CA GLU A 291 2.31 -20.33 6.22
C GLU A 291 3.11 -19.06 6.57
N LYS A 292 4.39 -19.20 6.98
CA LYS A 292 5.25 -18.06 7.30
C LYS A 292 5.41 -17.15 6.08
N GLY A 293 5.15 -15.87 6.26
CA GLY A 293 5.29 -14.86 5.23
C GLY A 293 4.32 -14.96 4.05
N ALA A 294 3.31 -15.86 4.11
CA ALA A 294 2.28 -15.95 3.08
C ALA A 294 1.38 -14.70 3.03
N ASN A 295 1.13 -14.10 4.18
CA ASN A 295 0.43 -12.82 4.31
C ASN A 295 1.45 -11.71 4.47
N TRP A 296 1.46 -10.73 3.56
CA TRP A 296 2.33 -9.55 3.72
C TRP A 296 1.80 -8.57 4.78
N LEU A 297 2.56 -7.56 5.10
CA LEU A 297 2.15 -6.44 5.94
C LEU A 297 2.61 -5.13 5.32
N TRP A 298 1.67 -4.24 5.05
CA TRP A 298 1.96 -2.93 4.52
C TRP A 298 1.05 -1.86 5.15
N SER A 299 1.52 -0.65 5.17
CA SER A 299 0.69 0.53 5.37
C SER A 299 1.17 1.63 4.45
N TRP A 300 0.26 2.14 3.63
CA TRP A 300 0.47 3.43 3.01
C TRP A 300 0.26 4.50 4.07
N ALA A 301 1.23 5.36 4.23
CA ALA A 301 1.32 6.34 5.30
C ALA A 301 1.76 7.70 4.76
N LEU A 302 1.53 8.73 5.53
CA LEU A 302 1.93 10.09 5.21
C LEU A 302 3.13 10.49 6.05
N GLY A 303 4.27 10.70 5.42
CA GLY A 303 5.51 11.20 6.03
C GLY A 303 5.76 12.65 5.68
N ILE A 304 6.49 13.35 6.55
CA ILE A 304 6.83 14.76 6.40
C ILE A 304 8.34 14.87 6.25
N PRO A 305 8.86 15.28 5.08
CA PRO A 305 10.30 15.47 4.90
C PRO A 305 10.86 16.55 5.84
N ALA A 306 12.01 16.29 6.46
CA ALA A 306 12.70 17.27 7.31
C ALA A 306 13.13 18.54 6.54
N ALA A 307 13.23 18.46 5.21
CA ALA A 307 13.56 19.60 4.34
C ALA A 307 12.37 20.52 4.06
N THR A 308 11.14 20.18 4.49
CA THR A 308 9.97 21.05 4.28
C THR A 308 10.11 22.37 5.02
N LYS A 309 9.58 23.43 4.43
CA LYS A 309 9.46 24.75 5.07
C LYS A 309 8.09 24.95 5.72
N ASN A 310 7.18 24.00 5.55
CA ASN A 310 5.77 24.07 5.95
C ASN A 310 5.40 22.99 6.98
N ALA A 311 6.34 22.60 7.87
CA ALA A 311 6.21 21.48 8.80
C ALA A 311 4.90 21.54 9.62
N ASP A 312 4.54 22.71 10.19
CA ASP A 312 3.32 22.87 10.99
C ASP A 312 2.04 22.63 10.15
N ALA A 313 1.99 23.13 8.92
CA ALA A 313 0.87 22.93 8.02
C ALA A 313 0.78 21.46 7.57
N ALA A 314 1.93 20.84 7.27
CA ALA A 314 2.04 19.43 6.94
C ALA A 314 1.56 18.53 8.11
N GLN A 315 1.98 18.82 9.36
CA GLN A 315 1.52 18.09 10.54
C GLN A 315 -0.02 18.18 10.70
N LYS A 316 -0.61 19.36 10.53
CA LYS A 316 -2.07 19.52 10.58
C LYS A 316 -2.78 18.66 9.54
N PHE A 317 -2.27 18.63 8.31
CA PHE A 317 -2.83 17.84 7.22
C PHE A 317 -2.69 16.34 7.49
N VAL A 318 -1.50 15.87 7.86
CA VAL A 318 -1.23 14.45 8.13
C VAL A 318 -2.12 13.95 9.28
N ARG A 319 -2.20 14.70 10.37
CA ARG A 319 -3.05 14.36 11.52
C ARG A 319 -4.53 14.31 11.14
N TRP A 320 -5.02 15.27 10.35
CA TRP A 320 -6.41 15.28 9.87
C TRP A 320 -6.70 14.05 9.00
N ALA A 321 -5.87 13.80 7.98
CA ALA A 321 -6.08 12.73 7.00
C ALA A 321 -6.03 11.31 7.61
N THR A 322 -5.37 11.15 8.77
CA THR A 322 -5.17 9.84 9.43
C THR A 322 -5.88 9.72 10.79
N SER A 323 -6.79 10.67 11.06
CA SER A 323 -7.55 10.72 12.31
C SER A 323 -8.77 9.79 12.32
N LYS A 324 -9.33 9.55 13.49
CA LYS A 324 -10.64 8.90 13.65
C LYS A 324 -11.76 9.72 13.00
N GLU A 325 -11.67 11.05 13.11
CA GLU A 325 -12.62 12.00 12.54
C GLU A 325 -12.65 11.91 11.01
N TYR A 326 -11.49 11.71 10.36
CA TYR A 326 -11.44 11.46 8.93
C TYR A 326 -12.15 10.14 8.55
N ILE A 327 -11.91 9.06 9.28
CA ILE A 327 -12.61 7.79 9.05
C ILE A 327 -14.13 7.96 9.20
N GLN A 328 -14.57 8.69 10.23
CA GLN A 328 -15.99 9.01 10.41
C GLN A 328 -16.54 9.88 9.29
N LEU A 329 -15.78 10.84 8.81
CA LEU A 329 -16.15 11.70 7.67
C LEU A 329 -16.37 10.86 6.40
N VAL A 330 -15.46 9.94 6.08
CA VAL A 330 -15.61 9.01 4.95
C VAL A 330 -16.83 8.13 5.16
N GLY A 331 -16.99 7.54 6.35
CA GLY A 331 -18.14 6.69 6.68
C GLY A 331 -19.48 7.42 6.55
N ALA A 332 -19.53 8.71 6.89
CA ALA A 332 -20.73 9.54 6.76
C ALA A 332 -21.04 9.93 5.31
N LYS A 333 -20.01 10.19 4.48
CA LYS A 333 -20.18 10.66 3.10
C LYS A 333 -20.31 9.52 2.09
N ASN A 334 -19.51 8.48 2.25
CA ASN A 334 -19.34 7.42 1.24
C ASN A 334 -19.91 6.06 1.70
N GLY A 335 -20.25 5.94 2.99
CA GLY A 335 -20.64 4.69 3.63
C GLY A 335 -19.47 4.00 4.35
N TRP A 336 -19.81 3.20 5.36
CA TRP A 336 -18.81 2.56 6.24
C TRP A 336 -18.01 1.46 5.53
N GLY A 337 -18.50 0.85 4.47
CA GLY A 337 -17.73 -0.09 3.65
C GLY A 337 -16.61 0.56 2.82
N ALA A 338 -16.60 1.89 2.69
CA ALA A 338 -15.64 2.65 1.91
C ALA A 338 -14.57 3.37 2.75
N VAL A 339 -14.55 3.16 4.07
CA VAL A 339 -13.54 3.81 4.94
C VAL A 339 -12.15 3.20 4.71
N PRO A 340 -11.06 3.97 4.88
CA PRO A 340 -9.72 3.40 4.92
C PRO A 340 -9.58 2.50 6.16
N THR A 341 -9.11 1.27 5.96
CA THR A 341 -9.04 0.21 6.96
C THR A 341 -7.61 -0.14 7.36
N GLY A 342 -7.42 -1.15 8.20
CA GLY A 342 -6.11 -1.71 8.53
C GLY A 342 -5.25 -0.85 9.45
N THR A 343 -5.75 0.25 9.99
CA THR A 343 -4.94 1.16 10.80
C THR A 343 -5.34 1.23 12.26
N ARG A 344 -6.64 1.33 12.56
CA ARG A 344 -7.16 1.63 13.91
C ARG A 344 -8.08 0.55 14.42
N GLN A 345 -7.86 0.11 15.66
CA GLN A 345 -8.71 -0.88 16.33
C GLN A 345 -10.16 -0.39 16.40
N SER A 346 -10.37 0.89 16.71
CA SER A 346 -11.72 1.49 16.82
C SER A 346 -12.53 1.41 15.52
N THR A 347 -11.91 1.27 14.36
CA THR A 347 -12.62 1.01 13.10
C THR A 347 -13.27 -0.37 13.10
N TYR A 348 -12.53 -1.39 13.52
CA TYR A 348 -13.03 -2.78 13.62
C TYR A 348 -14.02 -2.98 14.76
N ASP A 349 -13.93 -2.17 15.81
CA ASP A 349 -14.88 -2.19 16.93
C ASP A 349 -16.20 -1.47 16.60
N ASN A 350 -16.24 -0.67 15.53
CA ASN A 350 -17.41 0.08 15.13
C ASN A 350 -18.49 -0.84 14.52
N PRO A 351 -19.72 -0.92 15.12
CA PRO A 351 -20.79 -1.76 14.59
C PRO A 351 -21.15 -1.43 13.14
N LYS A 352 -21.19 -0.14 12.78
CA LYS A 352 -21.54 0.29 11.41
C LYS A 352 -20.52 -0.19 10.38
N PHE A 353 -19.25 -0.25 10.76
CA PHE A 353 -18.20 -0.81 9.90
C PHE A 353 -18.39 -2.33 9.76
N ARG A 354 -18.54 -3.04 10.86
CA ARG A 354 -18.74 -4.50 10.85
C ARG A 354 -19.96 -4.94 10.05
N ASP A 355 -21.05 -4.17 10.13
CA ASP A 355 -22.29 -4.44 9.39
C ASP A 355 -22.11 -4.20 7.87
N ALA A 356 -21.27 -3.23 7.49
CA ALA A 356 -21.07 -2.84 6.09
C ALA A 356 -19.90 -3.57 5.40
N ALA A 357 -18.87 -3.97 6.14
CA ALA A 357 -17.62 -4.55 5.65
C ALA A 357 -17.58 -6.05 5.90
N VAL A 358 -18.19 -6.84 5.02
CA VAL A 358 -18.23 -8.32 5.09
C VAL A 358 -16.84 -8.97 5.10
N PHE A 359 -15.81 -8.22 4.73
CA PHE A 359 -14.40 -8.62 4.69
C PHE A 359 -13.63 -8.31 5.99
N ALA A 360 -14.21 -7.54 6.93
CA ALA A 360 -13.48 -6.96 8.06
C ALA A 360 -12.74 -8.02 8.91
N GLU A 361 -13.36 -9.16 9.16
CA GLU A 361 -12.76 -10.24 9.94
C GLU A 361 -11.59 -10.89 9.21
N ALA A 362 -11.75 -11.18 7.91
CA ALA A 362 -10.70 -11.77 7.08
C ALA A 362 -9.48 -10.84 6.95
N GLU A 363 -9.73 -9.53 6.74
CA GLU A 363 -8.69 -8.51 6.68
C GLU A 363 -7.91 -8.39 8.00
N LEU A 364 -8.61 -8.22 9.12
CA LEU A 364 -7.96 -8.09 10.43
C LEU A 364 -7.16 -9.33 10.80
N LYS A 365 -7.68 -10.53 10.47
CA LYS A 365 -6.98 -11.80 10.64
C LYS A 365 -5.70 -11.83 9.81
N ALA A 366 -5.75 -11.42 8.54
CA ALA A 366 -4.60 -11.37 7.65
C ALA A 366 -3.52 -10.41 8.17
N ILE A 367 -3.89 -9.19 8.59
CA ILE A 367 -2.98 -8.20 9.17
C ILE A 367 -2.30 -8.73 10.44
N ASN A 368 -3.07 -9.35 11.33
CA ASN A 368 -2.56 -9.86 12.60
C ASN A 368 -1.72 -11.15 12.45
N SER A 369 -1.86 -11.90 11.35
CA SER A 369 -1.07 -13.08 11.06
C SER A 369 0.30 -12.77 10.46
N ALA A 370 0.50 -11.58 9.93
CA ALA A 370 1.75 -11.18 9.31
C ALA A 370 2.82 -10.88 10.39
N ASN A 371 3.98 -11.53 10.26
CA ASN A 371 5.10 -11.33 11.17
C ASN A 371 6.37 -10.94 10.40
N PRO A 372 6.68 -9.63 10.29
CA PRO A 372 7.87 -9.17 9.56
C PRO A 372 9.21 -9.63 10.18
N ASN A 373 9.21 -10.04 11.45
CA ASN A 373 10.42 -10.50 12.14
C ASN A 373 10.65 -12.02 12.02
N ASP A 374 9.67 -12.76 11.50
CA ASP A 374 9.75 -14.22 11.28
C ASP A 374 8.93 -14.58 10.04
N SER A 375 9.33 -14.06 8.88
CA SER A 375 8.59 -14.17 7.62
C SER A 375 9.07 -15.30 6.71
N THR A 376 10.16 -15.98 7.05
CA THR A 376 10.78 -17.02 6.21
C THR A 376 10.89 -18.36 6.95
N LEU A 377 10.91 -19.46 6.19
CA LEU A 377 11.05 -20.80 6.77
C LEU A 377 12.40 -20.93 7.49
N GLU A 378 13.49 -20.67 6.77
CA GLU A 378 14.83 -20.60 7.34
C GLU A 378 15.10 -19.18 7.86
N PRO A 379 15.92 -19.00 8.91
CA PRO A 379 16.25 -17.68 9.44
C PRO A 379 16.77 -16.72 8.38
N SER A 380 16.35 -15.47 8.46
CA SER A 380 16.82 -14.38 7.59
C SER A 380 17.38 -13.21 8.39
N PRO A 381 18.35 -12.46 7.86
CA PRO A 381 19.00 -11.37 8.59
C PRO A 381 18.23 -10.04 8.53
N TYR A 382 17.11 -10.00 7.82
CA TYR A 382 16.33 -8.79 7.57
C TYR A 382 14.94 -8.86 8.22
N VAL A 383 14.34 -7.69 8.42
CA VAL A 383 12.93 -7.51 8.77
C VAL A 383 12.13 -7.25 7.50
N GLY A 384 10.90 -7.75 7.44
CA GLY A 384 9.98 -7.57 6.31
C GLY A 384 9.36 -8.87 5.84
N VAL A 385 8.24 -8.80 5.14
CA VAL A 385 7.58 -9.96 4.52
C VAL A 385 7.77 -9.89 3.01
N GLN A 386 7.21 -8.86 2.38
CA GLN A 386 7.27 -8.64 0.94
C GLN A 386 8.48 -7.81 0.50
N PHE A 387 9.32 -7.42 1.42
CA PHE A 387 10.58 -6.68 1.19
C PHE A 387 11.60 -7.05 2.26
N ALA A 388 12.87 -6.73 2.03
CA ALA A 388 13.89 -6.68 3.06
C ALA A 388 14.11 -5.21 3.47
N ALA A 389 14.02 -4.90 4.76
CA ALA A 389 14.12 -3.53 5.28
C ALA A 389 15.60 -3.04 5.31
N ILE A 390 16.20 -2.98 4.13
CA ILE A 390 17.56 -2.45 3.90
C ILE A 390 17.54 -1.41 2.78
N PRO A 391 18.42 -0.40 2.80
CA PRO A 391 18.42 0.68 1.80
C PRO A 391 18.52 0.22 0.34
N GLU A 392 19.23 -0.87 0.09
CA GLU A 392 19.50 -1.43 -1.23
C GLU A 392 18.28 -2.14 -1.83
N PHE A 393 17.29 -2.51 -1.01
CA PHE A 393 16.19 -3.36 -1.44
C PHE A 393 15.35 -2.73 -2.56
N GLN A 394 15.15 -1.41 -2.55
CA GLN A 394 14.39 -0.74 -3.62
C GLN A 394 14.98 -1.06 -5.01
N ALA A 395 16.29 -1.01 -5.15
CA ALA A 395 16.97 -1.31 -6.41
C ALA A 395 17.00 -2.82 -6.69
N ILE A 396 17.27 -3.64 -5.67
CA ILE A 396 17.30 -5.10 -5.77
C ILE A 396 15.92 -5.64 -6.16
N GLY A 397 14.87 -5.25 -5.44
CA GLY A 397 13.51 -5.70 -5.69
C GLY A 397 12.99 -5.23 -7.06
N THR A 398 13.26 -3.97 -7.45
CA THR A 398 12.86 -3.46 -8.76
C THR A 398 13.54 -4.23 -9.89
N THR A 399 14.86 -4.47 -9.80
CA THR A 399 15.59 -5.24 -10.80
C THR A 399 15.08 -6.69 -10.87
N THR A 400 14.83 -7.33 -9.73
CA THR A 400 14.27 -8.68 -9.69
C THR A 400 12.89 -8.71 -10.34
N GLY A 401 12.03 -7.72 -10.04
CA GLY A 401 10.71 -7.58 -10.64
C GLY A 401 10.75 -7.45 -12.16
N GLN A 402 11.73 -6.71 -12.70
CA GLN A 402 11.96 -6.60 -14.14
C GLN A 402 12.33 -7.95 -14.76
N MET A 403 13.24 -8.71 -14.14
CA MET A 403 13.66 -10.03 -14.63
C MET A 403 12.49 -11.03 -14.59
N VAL A 404 11.71 -11.05 -13.51
CA VAL A 404 10.52 -11.92 -13.36
C VAL A 404 9.42 -11.53 -14.36
N SER A 405 9.15 -10.24 -14.54
CA SER A 405 8.19 -9.77 -15.57
C SER A 405 8.65 -10.18 -16.98
N GLY A 406 9.96 -10.18 -17.23
CA GLY A 406 10.54 -10.70 -18.47
C GLY A 406 10.34 -12.21 -18.63
N ALA A 407 10.40 -12.99 -17.56
CA ALA A 407 10.09 -14.42 -17.58
C ALA A 407 8.60 -14.65 -17.85
N LEU A 408 7.71 -13.91 -17.18
CA LEU A 408 6.26 -13.97 -17.42
C LEU A 408 5.87 -13.56 -18.84
N ALA A 409 6.59 -12.61 -19.45
CA ALA A 409 6.38 -12.20 -20.83
C ALA A 409 7.04 -13.15 -21.87
N GLY A 410 7.66 -14.24 -21.42
CA GLY A 410 8.33 -15.23 -22.29
C GLY A 410 9.64 -14.76 -22.93
N SER A 411 10.16 -13.59 -22.54
CA SER A 411 11.43 -13.05 -23.08
C SER A 411 12.67 -13.63 -22.40
N LEU A 412 12.52 -14.20 -21.21
CA LEU A 412 13.55 -14.90 -20.44
C LEU A 412 13.02 -16.25 -19.95
N SER A 413 13.91 -17.23 -19.75
CA SER A 413 13.55 -18.38 -18.91
C SER A 413 13.61 -17.99 -17.45
N VAL A 414 12.86 -18.70 -16.58
CA VAL A 414 12.86 -18.49 -15.12
C VAL A 414 14.28 -18.56 -14.56
N ASP A 415 15.08 -19.58 -14.96
CA ASP A 415 16.48 -19.71 -14.50
C ASP A 415 17.32 -18.48 -14.86
N LYS A 416 17.25 -18.00 -16.11
CA LYS A 416 18.02 -16.82 -16.56
C LYS A 416 17.57 -15.54 -15.85
N ALA A 417 16.26 -15.40 -15.57
CA ALA A 417 15.71 -14.27 -14.82
C ALA A 417 16.28 -14.25 -13.39
N LEU A 418 16.19 -15.38 -12.70
CA LEU A 418 16.67 -15.51 -11.32
C LEU A 418 18.20 -15.41 -11.20
N GLU A 419 18.95 -16.03 -12.09
CA GLU A 419 20.41 -15.86 -12.16
C GLU A 419 20.83 -14.41 -12.36
N SER A 420 20.13 -13.69 -13.23
CA SER A 420 20.45 -12.28 -13.51
C SER A 420 20.09 -11.38 -12.33
N ALA A 421 18.94 -11.63 -11.69
CA ALA A 421 18.51 -10.96 -10.46
C ALA A 421 19.52 -11.22 -9.31
N ASN A 422 19.92 -12.48 -9.12
CA ASN A 422 20.88 -12.86 -8.07
C ASN A 422 22.23 -12.21 -8.25
N ARG A 423 22.78 -12.20 -9.48
CA ARG A 423 24.05 -11.50 -9.79
C ARG A 423 23.95 -9.99 -9.55
N SER A 424 22.80 -9.39 -9.84
CA SER A 424 22.59 -7.96 -9.59
C SER A 424 22.52 -7.67 -8.08
N ALA A 425 21.78 -8.48 -7.33
CA ALA A 425 21.69 -8.38 -5.87
C ALA A 425 23.07 -8.58 -5.22
N ASP A 426 23.81 -9.62 -5.58
CA ASP A 426 25.16 -9.90 -5.07
C ASP A 426 26.10 -8.69 -5.26
N ARG A 427 26.10 -8.09 -6.45
CA ARG A 427 26.90 -6.90 -6.72
C ARG A 427 26.52 -5.72 -5.83
N GLN A 428 25.24 -5.46 -5.63
CA GLN A 428 24.76 -4.35 -4.80
C GLN A 428 25.12 -4.59 -3.33
N MET A 429 24.96 -5.82 -2.82
CA MET A 429 25.29 -6.16 -1.44
C MET A 429 26.78 -6.03 -1.15
N ARG A 430 27.67 -6.46 -2.12
CA ARG A 430 29.13 -6.23 -2.03
C ARG A 430 29.48 -4.75 -2.04
N GLN A 431 28.85 -3.97 -2.93
CA GLN A 431 29.10 -2.52 -3.01
C GLN A 431 28.68 -1.79 -1.74
N ALA A 432 27.64 -2.25 -1.07
CA ALA A 432 27.17 -1.72 0.20
C ALA A 432 27.97 -2.24 1.41
N GLY A 433 28.88 -3.19 1.22
CA GLY A 433 29.80 -3.68 2.26
C GLY A 433 29.22 -4.71 3.22
N TYR A 434 28.18 -5.45 2.80
CA TYR A 434 27.63 -6.52 3.65
C TYR A 434 28.57 -7.72 3.77
N TYR A 435 29.41 -7.98 2.76
CA TYR A 435 30.44 -9.03 2.76
C TYR A 435 31.52 -8.78 1.69
#